data_051bb58f62be2ab4c5cadf9899f63c4a
#
_entry.id   051bb58f62be2ab4c5cadf9899f63c4a
#
_cell.length_a   1.000
_cell.length_b   1.000
_cell.length_c   1.000
_cell.angle_alpha   90.00
_cell.angle_beta   90.00
_cell.angle_gamma   90.00
#
_symmetry.space_group_name_H-M   'P 1'
#
loop_
_entity.id
_entity.type
_entity.pdbx_description
1 polymer ?
#
loop_
_entity_poly.entity_id
_entity_poly.type
_entity_poly.pdbx_seq_one_letter_code
_entity_poly.pdbx_strand_id
1 'polypeptide(L)'
;DIDLTRTPHDLSGGQAARVALARTLLTDPKVLLADEVDAGLDDDNASKVAAIMADAAAHGMAIIRIRHRPPDGRATRTLMLDAGRLTDLTRDKEVRP
;
A
#
# COMPACT_ATOMS: atom_id res chain seq x y z
N ASP A 1 8.57 -13.47 10.09
CA ASP A 1 8.33 -12.70 11.29
C ASP A 1 6.87 -12.63 11.75
N ILE A 2 5.98 -13.30 11.03
CA ILE A 2 4.57 -13.43 11.43
C ILE A 2 4.34 -14.83 11.98
N ASP A 3 3.87 -14.89 13.22
CA ASP A 3 3.48 -16.15 13.83
C ASP A 3 1.99 -16.38 13.55
N LEU A 4 1.71 -17.30 12.65
CA LEU A 4 0.34 -17.61 12.23
C LEU A 4 -0.48 -18.34 13.28
N THR A 5 0.15 -18.79 14.39
CA THR A 5 -0.59 -19.40 15.50
C THR A 5 -1.18 -18.37 16.44
N ARG A 6 -0.77 -17.09 16.33
CA ARG A 6 -1.31 -16.02 17.16
C ARG A 6 -2.69 -15.60 16.68
N THR A 7 -3.52 -15.19 17.64
CA THR A 7 -4.81 -14.58 17.33
C THR A 7 -4.59 -13.12 16.91
N PRO A 8 -5.57 -12.48 16.22
CA PRO A 8 -5.46 -11.07 15.88
C PRO A 8 -5.19 -10.15 17.06
N HIS A 9 -5.65 -10.51 18.26
CA HIS A 9 -5.43 -9.70 19.46
C HIS A 9 -3.97 -9.69 19.93
N ASP A 10 -3.21 -10.71 19.56
CA ASP A 10 -1.81 -10.87 19.96
C ASP A 10 -0.85 -10.21 18.99
N LEU A 11 -1.34 -9.64 17.89
CA LEU A 11 -0.51 -9.07 16.85
C LEU A 11 -0.28 -7.58 17.07
N SER A 12 0.93 -7.10 16.75
CA SER A 12 1.17 -5.67 16.65
C SER A 12 0.36 -5.06 15.50
N GLY A 13 0.24 -3.74 15.46
CA GLY A 13 -0.43 -3.05 14.35
C GLY A 13 0.14 -3.42 12.99
N GLY A 14 1.48 -3.48 12.88
CA GLY A 14 2.14 -3.85 11.64
C GLY A 14 1.89 -5.30 11.25
N GLN A 15 1.94 -6.21 12.23
CA GLN A 15 1.65 -7.62 11.98
C GLN A 15 0.18 -7.82 11.56
N ALA A 16 -0.75 -7.14 12.22
CA ALA A 16 -2.16 -7.20 11.87
C ALA A 16 -2.41 -6.72 10.44
N ALA A 17 -1.76 -5.61 10.05
CA ALA A 17 -1.87 -5.08 8.68
C ALA A 17 -1.35 -6.08 7.66
N ARG A 18 -0.19 -6.71 7.92
CA ARG A 18 0.38 -7.71 7.02
C ARG A 18 -0.49 -8.96 6.90
N VAL A 19 -1.08 -9.42 8.00
CA VAL A 19 -2.00 -10.57 7.98
C VAL A 19 -3.26 -10.24 7.17
N ALA A 20 -3.85 -9.07 7.39
CA ALA A 20 -5.03 -8.63 6.64
C ALA A 20 -4.73 -8.56 5.14
N LEU A 21 -3.58 -7.99 4.77
CA LEU A 21 -3.15 -7.90 3.38
C LEU A 21 -2.92 -9.29 2.78
N ALA A 22 -2.24 -10.18 3.51
CA ALA A 22 -1.98 -11.54 3.05
C ALA A 22 -3.30 -12.29 2.80
N ARG A 23 -4.28 -12.15 3.68
CA ARG A 23 -5.60 -12.77 3.49
C ARG A 23 -6.27 -12.30 2.20
N THR A 24 -6.20 -11.01 1.93
CA THR A 24 -6.76 -10.44 0.71
C THR A 24 -6.04 -10.99 -0.51
N LEU A 25 -4.71 -11.04 -0.47
CA LEU A 25 -3.91 -11.53 -1.59
C LEU A 25 -4.15 -13.01 -1.88
N LEU A 26 -4.49 -13.82 -0.87
CA LEU A 26 -4.82 -15.22 -1.07
C LEU A 26 -6.05 -15.44 -1.94
N THR A 27 -6.91 -14.44 -2.08
CA THR A 27 -8.05 -14.52 -3.00
C THR A 27 -7.65 -14.30 -4.46
N ASP A 28 -6.37 -13.99 -4.70
CA ASP A 28 -5.79 -13.74 -6.03
C ASP A 28 -6.58 -12.68 -6.80
N PRO A 29 -6.77 -11.47 -6.24
CA PRO A 29 -7.53 -10.43 -6.92
C PRO A 29 -6.73 -9.87 -8.09
N LYS A 30 -7.43 -9.42 -9.13
CA LYS A 30 -6.80 -8.71 -10.24
C LYS A 30 -6.49 -7.26 -9.89
N VAL A 31 -7.30 -6.68 -9.01
CA VAL A 31 -7.16 -5.30 -8.53
C VAL A 31 -7.26 -5.29 -7.03
N LEU A 32 -6.30 -4.66 -6.38
CA LEU A 32 -6.31 -4.44 -4.93
C LEU A 32 -6.53 -2.96 -4.65
N LEU A 33 -7.54 -2.66 -3.85
CA LEU A 33 -7.76 -1.31 -3.35
C LEU A 33 -7.25 -1.24 -1.92
N ALA A 34 -6.18 -0.49 -1.70
CA ALA A 34 -5.53 -0.36 -0.40
C ALA A 34 -5.76 1.04 0.16
N ASP A 35 -6.80 1.19 0.98
CA ASP A 35 -7.20 2.47 1.53
C ASP A 35 -6.54 2.67 2.90
N GLU A 36 -5.49 3.50 2.94
CA GLU A 36 -4.76 3.85 4.15
C GLU A 36 -4.27 2.65 4.96
N VAL A 37 -3.84 1.58 4.28
CA VAL A 37 -3.44 0.33 4.96
C VAL A 37 -2.20 0.50 5.84
N ASP A 38 -1.42 1.56 5.63
CA ASP A 38 -0.25 1.88 6.43
C ASP A 38 -0.50 3.01 7.46
N ALA A 39 -1.75 3.45 7.62
CA ALA A 39 -2.09 4.49 8.59
C ALA A 39 -1.78 4.02 10.00
N GLY A 40 -1.12 4.88 10.78
CA GLY A 40 -0.76 4.57 12.17
C GLY A 40 0.43 3.62 12.33
N LEU A 41 1.03 3.16 11.23
CA LEU A 41 2.24 2.33 11.30
C LEU A 41 3.49 3.21 11.33
N ASP A 42 4.52 2.74 12.02
CA ASP A 42 5.84 3.38 11.94
C ASP A 42 6.43 3.16 10.53
N ASP A 43 7.53 3.85 10.24
CA ASP A 43 8.13 3.81 8.90
C ASP A 43 8.60 2.42 8.51
N ASP A 44 9.13 1.64 9.46
CA ASP A 44 9.58 0.29 9.18
C ASP A 44 8.41 -0.63 8.79
N ASN A 45 7.34 -0.61 9.58
CA ASN A 45 6.16 -1.42 9.29
C ASN A 45 5.43 -0.94 8.03
N ALA A 46 5.35 0.36 7.79
CA ALA A 46 4.78 0.90 6.57
C ALA A 46 5.57 0.44 5.34
N SER A 47 6.90 0.42 5.44
CA SER A 47 7.77 -0.05 4.36
C SER A 47 7.56 -1.55 4.08
N LYS A 48 7.38 -2.35 5.11
CA LYS A 48 7.11 -3.79 4.94
C LYS A 48 5.78 -4.03 4.24
N VAL A 49 4.74 -3.30 4.60
CA VAL A 49 3.44 -3.38 3.93
C VAL A 49 3.56 -2.96 2.47
N ALA A 50 4.26 -1.86 2.21
CA ALA A 50 4.47 -1.37 0.84
C ALA A 50 5.24 -2.38 -0.01
N ALA A 51 6.22 -3.08 0.58
CA ALA A 51 6.99 -4.10 -0.12
C ALA A 51 6.12 -5.29 -0.55
N ILE A 52 5.18 -5.71 0.31
CA ILE A 52 4.24 -6.77 -0.04
C ILE A 52 3.40 -6.39 -1.24
N MET A 53 2.88 -5.16 -1.26
CA MET A 53 2.09 -4.66 -2.38
C MET A 53 2.92 -4.52 -3.65
N ALA A 54 4.17 -4.05 -3.53
CA ALA A 54 5.07 -3.93 -4.68
C ALA A 54 5.36 -5.29 -5.30
N ASP A 55 5.56 -6.32 -4.47
CA ASP A 55 5.76 -7.68 -4.95
C ASP A 55 4.53 -8.19 -5.71
N ALA A 56 3.33 -7.97 -5.17
CA ALA A 56 2.10 -8.36 -5.85
C ALA A 56 1.94 -7.63 -7.19
N ALA A 57 2.28 -6.35 -7.25
CA ALA A 57 2.23 -5.59 -8.50
C ALA A 57 3.22 -6.13 -9.52
N ALA A 58 4.42 -6.54 -9.09
CA ALA A 58 5.42 -7.14 -9.97
C ALA A 58 4.92 -8.46 -10.58
N HIS A 59 3.98 -9.14 -9.93
CA HIS A 59 3.37 -10.36 -10.43
C HIS A 59 2.08 -10.12 -11.22
N GLY A 60 1.80 -8.86 -11.59
CA GLY A 60 0.71 -8.53 -12.51
C GLY A 60 -0.55 -8.00 -11.87
N MET A 61 -0.58 -7.82 -10.56
CA MET A 61 -1.74 -7.26 -9.87
C MET A 61 -1.77 -5.74 -10.02
N ALA A 62 -2.93 -5.16 -10.33
CA ALA A 62 -3.11 -3.71 -10.29
C ALA A 62 -3.41 -3.28 -8.87
N ILE A 63 -2.70 -2.27 -8.37
CA ILE A 63 -2.86 -1.80 -7.00
C ILE A 63 -3.16 -0.31 -7.00
N ILE A 64 -4.25 0.05 -6.33
CA ILE A 64 -4.62 1.44 -6.07
C ILE A 64 -4.43 1.68 -4.58
N ARG A 65 -3.53 2.62 -4.23
CA ARG A 65 -3.25 2.97 -2.84
C ARG A 65 -3.76 4.36 -2.54
N ILE A 66 -4.52 4.48 -1.47
CA ILE A 66 -4.96 5.78 -0.95
C ILE A 66 -4.14 6.06 0.31
N ARG A 67 -3.43 7.18 0.33
CA ARG A 67 -2.54 7.55 1.42
C ARG A 67 -2.66 9.02 1.75
N HIS A 68 -2.48 9.34 3.03
CA HIS A 68 -2.34 10.71 3.50
C HIS A 68 -0.87 11.06 3.84
N ARG A 69 0.05 10.20 3.43
CA ARG A 69 1.50 10.40 3.57
C ARG A 69 2.08 10.90 2.25
N PRO A 70 3.26 11.53 2.28
CA PRO A 70 3.96 11.86 1.03
C PRO A 70 4.22 10.62 0.18
N PRO A 71 4.32 10.76 -1.14
CA PRO A 71 4.64 9.63 -2.02
C PRO A 71 5.94 8.95 -1.61
N ASP A 72 5.95 7.61 -1.66
CA ASP A 72 7.12 6.81 -1.29
C ASP A 72 7.95 6.37 -2.50
N GLY A 73 7.61 6.82 -3.69
CA GLY A 73 8.34 6.50 -4.91
C GLY A 73 8.04 5.13 -5.49
N ARG A 74 7.13 4.36 -4.89
CA ARG A 74 6.82 2.99 -5.33
C ARG A 74 5.71 2.91 -6.37
N ALA A 75 4.93 3.97 -6.53
CA ALA A 75 3.83 3.98 -7.48
C ALA A 75 4.32 4.32 -8.88
N THR A 76 3.75 3.66 -9.89
CA THR A 76 4.01 4.01 -11.29
C THR A 76 3.27 5.28 -11.68
N ARG A 77 2.17 5.60 -10.98
CA ARG A 77 1.40 6.80 -11.19
C ARG A 77 0.89 7.33 -9.85
N THR A 78 1.09 8.61 -9.62
CA THR A 78 0.66 9.26 -8.38
C THR A 78 -0.27 10.41 -8.70
N LEU A 79 -1.45 10.39 -8.08
CA LEU A 79 -2.47 11.43 -8.22
C LEU A 79 -2.70 12.08 -6.86
N MET A 80 -2.90 13.39 -6.86
CA MET A 80 -3.25 14.13 -5.65
C MET A 80 -4.66 14.67 -5.79
N LEU A 81 -5.49 14.42 -4.78
CA LEU A 81 -6.83 14.98 -4.68
C LEU A 81 -6.84 16.06 -3.60
N ASP A 82 -7.13 17.28 -3.97
CA ASP A 82 -7.19 18.41 -3.04
C ASP A 82 -8.31 19.35 -3.44
N ALA A 83 -9.18 19.65 -2.50
CA ALA A 83 -10.31 20.58 -2.71
C ALA A 83 -11.14 20.23 -3.96
N GLY A 84 -11.38 18.94 -4.19
CA GLY A 84 -12.14 18.46 -5.33
C GLY A 84 -11.39 18.48 -6.67
N ARG A 85 -10.09 18.82 -6.64
CA ARG A 85 -9.25 18.86 -7.83
C ARG A 85 -8.29 17.69 -7.84
N LEU A 86 -8.19 16.99 -8.96
CA LEU A 86 -7.28 15.86 -9.14
C LEU A 86 -6.08 16.30 -9.98
N THR A 87 -4.88 16.12 -9.46
CA THR A 87 -3.63 16.47 -10.12
C THR A 87 -2.78 15.24 -10.31
N ASP A 88 -2.26 14.99 -11.50
CA ASP A 88 -1.35 13.88 -11.80
C ASP A 88 0.08 14.34 -11.55
N LEU A 89 0.65 13.95 -10.40
CA LEU A 89 2.00 14.34 -10.01
C LEU A 89 3.05 13.61 -10.84
N THR A 90 2.75 12.40 -11.29
CA THR A 90 3.67 11.62 -12.12
C THR A 90 3.87 12.30 -13.47
N ARG A 91 2.78 12.75 -14.06
CA ARG A 91 2.81 13.45 -15.34
C ARG A 91 3.64 14.72 -15.26
N ASP A 92 3.49 15.49 -14.18
CA ASP A 92 4.28 16.69 -13.97
C ASP A 92 5.77 16.36 -13.92
N LYS A 93 6.14 15.24 -13.27
CA LYS A 93 7.53 14.80 -13.22
C LYS A 93 8.06 14.39 -14.58
N GLU A 94 7.23 13.74 -15.40
CA GLU A 94 7.61 13.30 -16.74
C GLU A 94 7.80 14.47 -17.70
N VAL A 95 7.01 15.50 -17.57
CA VAL A 95 7.08 16.70 -18.42
C VAL A 95 8.29 17.53 -18.11
N ARG A 96 8.84 17.43 -16.91
CA ARG A 96 10.00 18.18 -16.46
C ARG A 96 11.27 17.35 -16.60
N PRO A 97 12.09 17.64 -17.58
CA PRO A 97 13.36 16.94 -17.74
C PRO A 97 14.32 17.22 -16.59
#